data_91a0aa0a45f7e88c700dff54d2f0cbf2
#
_entry.id   91a0aa0a45f7e88c700dff54d2f0cbf2
#
_cell.length_a   1.000
_cell.length_b   1.000
_cell.length_c   1.000
_cell.angle_alpha   90.00
_cell.angle_beta   90.00
_cell.angle_gamma   90.00
#
_symmetry.space_group_name_H-M   'P 1'
#
loop_
_entity.id
_entity.type
_entity.pdbx_description
1 polymer ?
#
loop_
_entity_poly.entity_id
_entity_poly.type
_entity_poly.pdbx_seq_one_letter_code
_entity_poly.pdbx_strand_id
1 'polypeptide(L)'
;MCVESGSRRVKGSSYESVVYVHAGDNPFTVVKEATRVVRAHLGSFNLLEEKTVPGIVEKFGWCTWDAFYLTVHPDGVKKGVKGLVDGGCPPGFVLIDDGWQCISHDAEPEKEGMNQTVAGEQMPCRLMSYEENYKFRDYKKGEGLGGFVRELKEAFETVEYVYVWHALCGYWGGVRPGAAGMAEAVVERPELSEGLKMTMEDLAVDKILENGVGVVPPETVAEMYEGLHAHLERAGIDGVKVDVIHVSPFLHKHRD
;
A
#
# COMPACT_ATOMS: atom_id res chain seq x y z
N MET A 1 -2.57 -19.61 -24.69
CA MET A 1 -2.64 -18.34 -23.98
C MET A 1 -4.11 -18.01 -23.78
N CYS A 2 -4.53 -17.69 -22.56
CA CYS A 2 -5.90 -17.27 -22.25
C CYS A 2 -5.83 -15.80 -21.78
N VAL A 3 -6.82 -15.00 -22.16
CA VAL A 3 -6.98 -13.61 -21.72
C VAL A 3 -8.37 -13.48 -21.11
N GLU A 4 -8.41 -13.01 -19.87
CA GLU A 4 -9.67 -12.79 -19.16
C GLU A 4 -9.59 -11.54 -18.29
N SER A 5 -10.75 -10.96 -17.99
CA SER A 5 -10.85 -9.73 -17.18
C SER A 5 -10.65 -9.96 -15.69
N GLY A 6 -10.62 -11.21 -15.22
CA GLY A 6 -10.66 -11.54 -13.80
C GLY A 6 -12.05 -11.41 -13.16
N SER A 7 -13.03 -10.87 -13.86
CA SER A 7 -14.40 -10.64 -13.37
C SER A 7 -15.44 -11.37 -14.23
N ARG A 8 -16.45 -11.99 -13.60
CA ARG A 8 -17.60 -12.60 -14.29
C ARG A 8 -18.52 -11.56 -14.94
N ARG A 9 -18.45 -10.31 -14.54
CA ARG A 9 -19.29 -9.21 -15.03
C ARG A 9 -18.72 -8.53 -16.27
N VAL A 10 -17.39 -8.50 -16.41
CA VAL A 10 -16.72 -7.88 -17.56
C VAL A 10 -16.53 -8.91 -18.66
N LYS A 11 -17.13 -8.64 -19.83
CA LYS A 11 -17.05 -9.52 -21.02
C LYS A 11 -16.61 -8.68 -22.20
N GLY A 12 -15.72 -9.25 -23.02
CA GLY A 12 -15.26 -8.64 -24.27
C GLY A 12 -15.01 -9.71 -25.33
N SER A 13 -15.22 -9.35 -26.59
CA SER A 13 -14.95 -10.19 -27.75
C SER A 13 -13.73 -9.71 -28.54
N SER A 14 -13.17 -8.58 -28.20
CA SER A 14 -11.98 -8.01 -28.82
C SER A 14 -11.07 -7.40 -27.76
N TYR A 15 -9.79 -7.69 -27.87
CA TYR A 15 -8.76 -7.20 -26.95
C TYR A 15 -7.59 -6.70 -27.79
N GLU A 16 -7.29 -5.42 -27.67
CA GLU A 16 -6.15 -4.81 -28.33
C GLU A 16 -4.94 -4.78 -27.39
N SER A 17 -3.75 -5.06 -27.94
CA SER A 17 -2.47 -4.88 -27.21
C SER A 17 -2.35 -5.67 -25.90
N VAL A 18 -2.85 -6.89 -25.87
CA VAL A 18 -2.95 -7.72 -24.65
C VAL A 18 -1.61 -8.31 -24.24
N VAL A 19 -0.75 -8.61 -25.23
CA VAL A 19 0.57 -9.18 -24.97
C VAL A 19 1.54 -8.75 -26.07
N TYR A 20 2.77 -8.48 -25.64
CA TYR A 20 3.91 -8.30 -26.54
C TYR A 20 4.96 -9.37 -26.23
N VAL A 21 5.51 -9.98 -27.28
CA VAL A 21 6.55 -11.01 -27.18
C VAL A 21 7.81 -10.49 -27.86
N HIS A 22 8.91 -10.52 -27.14
CA HIS A 22 10.23 -10.15 -27.65
C HIS A 22 11.24 -11.26 -27.35
N ALA A 23 12.19 -11.48 -28.23
CA ALA A 23 13.20 -12.51 -28.06
C ALA A 23 14.59 -11.95 -28.38
N GLY A 24 15.61 -12.45 -27.71
CA GLY A 24 17.01 -12.07 -27.91
C GLY A 24 17.92 -12.86 -26.99
N ASP A 25 19.23 -12.76 -27.22
CA ASP A 25 20.24 -13.56 -26.52
C ASP A 25 20.71 -12.95 -25.19
N ASN A 26 20.47 -11.64 -25.00
CA ASN A 26 20.88 -10.92 -23.80
C ASN A 26 19.66 -10.42 -23.03
N PRO A 27 19.40 -10.89 -21.81
CA PRO A 27 18.20 -10.55 -21.06
C PRO A 27 18.08 -9.05 -20.77
N PHE A 28 19.17 -8.35 -20.53
CA PHE A 28 19.17 -6.91 -20.25
C PHE A 28 18.81 -6.11 -21.51
N THR A 29 19.33 -6.50 -22.68
CA THR A 29 19.01 -5.87 -23.95
C THR A 29 17.58 -6.15 -24.36
N VAL A 30 17.11 -7.40 -24.23
CA VAL A 30 15.73 -7.81 -24.54
C VAL A 30 14.71 -6.97 -23.77
N VAL A 31 14.90 -6.76 -22.47
CA VAL A 31 13.99 -5.95 -21.65
C VAL A 31 13.97 -4.50 -22.14
N LYS A 32 15.12 -3.91 -22.40
CA LYS A 32 15.21 -2.52 -22.88
C LYS A 32 14.55 -2.32 -24.25
N GLU A 33 14.81 -3.22 -25.18
CA GLU A 33 14.23 -3.17 -26.53
C GLU A 33 12.71 -3.37 -26.48
N ALA A 34 12.25 -4.38 -25.72
CA ALA A 34 10.82 -4.63 -25.53
C ALA A 34 10.11 -3.40 -24.94
N THR A 35 10.69 -2.80 -23.90
CA THR A 35 10.11 -1.61 -23.26
C THR A 35 10.02 -0.43 -24.24
N ARG A 36 11.02 -0.22 -25.10
CA ARG A 36 10.99 0.83 -26.13
C ARG A 36 9.87 0.62 -27.15
N VAL A 37 9.68 -0.62 -27.59
CA VAL A 37 8.60 -0.95 -28.53
C VAL A 37 7.23 -0.72 -27.89
N VAL A 38 7.04 -1.22 -26.66
CA VAL A 38 5.78 -1.03 -25.92
C VAL A 38 5.53 0.46 -25.66
N ARG A 39 6.56 1.22 -25.28
CA ARG A 39 6.44 2.68 -25.09
C ARG A 39 6.03 3.39 -26.38
N ALA A 40 6.63 3.03 -27.52
CA ALA A 40 6.27 3.63 -28.79
C ALA A 40 4.83 3.29 -29.21
N HIS A 41 4.35 2.09 -28.87
CA HIS A 41 2.99 1.64 -29.18
C HIS A 41 1.93 2.30 -28.27
N LEU A 42 2.17 2.33 -26.96
CA LEU A 42 1.21 2.84 -25.98
C LEU A 42 1.26 4.36 -25.79
N GLY A 43 2.47 4.96 -25.86
CA GLY A 43 2.66 6.40 -25.64
C GLY A 43 2.33 6.89 -24.22
N SER A 44 2.19 5.99 -23.25
CA SER A 44 1.63 6.27 -21.93
C SER A 44 2.66 6.36 -20.79
N PHE A 45 3.94 6.07 -21.04
CA PHE A 45 4.98 6.11 -20.02
C PHE A 45 6.34 6.55 -20.60
N ASN A 46 7.25 6.99 -19.73
CA ASN A 46 8.62 7.34 -20.08
C ASN A 46 9.56 6.14 -19.88
N LEU A 47 10.57 6.03 -20.74
CA LEU A 47 11.66 5.06 -20.58
C LEU A 47 12.50 5.41 -19.34
N LEU A 48 13.27 4.42 -18.84
CA LEU A 48 14.11 4.61 -17.66
C LEU A 48 15.09 5.77 -17.82
N GLU A 49 15.71 5.88 -18.99
CA GLU A 49 16.64 6.94 -19.34
C GLU A 49 16.01 8.35 -19.49
N GLU A 50 14.69 8.41 -19.59
CA GLU A 50 13.90 9.66 -19.68
C GLU A 50 13.41 10.13 -18.30
N LYS A 51 13.62 9.32 -17.23
CA LYS A 51 13.14 9.60 -15.87
C LYS A 51 14.25 10.17 -14.99
N THR A 52 13.88 11.12 -14.14
CA THR A 52 14.76 11.54 -13.05
C THR A 52 14.84 10.43 -12.00
N VAL A 53 16.05 10.07 -11.60
CA VAL A 53 16.26 9.06 -10.54
C VAL A 53 15.84 9.66 -9.20
N PRO A 54 14.90 9.04 -8.47
CA PRO A 54 14.53 9.50 -7.13
C PRO A 54 15.71 9.33 -6.16
N GLY A 55 15.90 10.31 -5.28
CA GLY A 55 17.03 10.30 -4.32
C GLY A 55 17.05 9.08 -3.39
N ILE A 56 15.90 8.47 -3.13
CA ILE A 56 15.78 7.24 -2.32
C ILE A 56 16.53 6.04 -2.94
N VAL A 57 16.66 5.97 -4.27
CA VAL A 57 17.30 4.84 -4.98
C VAL A 57 18.78 4.69 -4.64
N GLU A 58 19.44 5.78 -4.27
CA GLU A 58 20.86 5.81 -3.90
C GLU A 58 21.12 5.63 -2.40
N LYS A 59 20.05 5.36 -1.61
CA LYS A 59 20.15 5.25 -0.15
C LYS A 59 19.92 3.83 0.30
N PHE A 60 20.69 3.40 1.29
CA PHE A 60 20.33 2.23 2.10
C PHE A 60 19.14 2.60 2.98
N GLY A 61 18.12 1.75 3.00
CA GLY A 61 16.94 1.96 3.82
C GLY A 61 16.53 0.73 4.61
N TRP A 62 15.69 0.95 5.61
CA TRP A 62 15.16 -0.13 6.43
C TRP A 62 13.63 -0.10 6.44
N CYS A 63 13.02 -1.27 6.13
CA CYS A 63 11.59 -1.51 6.24
C CYS A 63 11.31 -2.30 7.52
N THR A 64 10.30 -1.89 8.27
CA THR A 64 10.01 -2.46 9.59
C THR A 64 9.24 -3.78 9.55
N TRP A 65 8.78 -4.25 8.37
CA TRP A 65 7.87 -5.39 8.25
C TRP A 65 8.40 -6.65 8.93
N ASP A 66 9.52 -7.19 8.48
CA ASP A 66 10.05 -8.45 9.03
C ASP A 66 10.54 -8.34 10.48
N ALA A 67 10.78 -7.12 10.98
CA ALA A 67 11.19 -6.90 12.36
C ALA A 67 10.02 -6.89 13.35
N PHE A 68 8.84 -6.42 12.93
CA PHE A 68 7.73 -6.17 13.86
C PHE A 68 6.37 -6.64 13.36
N TYR A 69 6.20 -6.83 12.05
CA TYR A 69 4.87 -7.02 11.46
C TYR A 69 3.89 -5.95 12.00
N LEU A 70 2.67 -6.33 12.31
CA LEU A 70 1.62 -5.45 12.81
C LEU A 70 1.89 -4.85 14.21
N THR A 71 2.92 -5.36 14.92
CA THR A 71 3.28 -4.86 16.26
C THR A 71 4.21 -3.65 16.24
N VAL A 72 4.52 -3.11 15.06
CA VAL A 72 5.38 -1.92 14.92
C VAL A 72 4.93 -0.78 15.84
N HIS A 73 5.90 -0.16 16.52
CA HIS A 73 5.67 0.92 17.47
C HIS A 73 6.91 1.84 17.57
N PRO A 74 6.76 3.10 18.02
CA PRO A 74 7.83 4.10 17.99
C PRO A 74 9.15 3.66 18.63
N ASP A 75 9.11 3.08 19.82
CA ASP A 75 10.34 2.66 20.52
C ASP A 75 11.06 1.50 19.82
N GLY A 76 10.29 0.60 19.21
CA GLY A 76 10.83 -0.49 18.40
C GLY A 76 11.59 0.05 17.19
N VAL A 77 10.98 1.01 16.48
CA VAL A 77 11.61 1.64 15.31
C VAL A 77 12.91 2.37 15.71
N LYS A 78 12.89 3.17 16.76
CA LYS A 78 14.11 3.85 17.26
C LYS A 78 15.21 2.86 17.64
N LYS A 79 14.84 1.79 18.34
CA LYS A 79 15.79 0.72 18.72
C LYS A 79 16.39 0.03 17.50
N GLY A 80 15.57 -0.23 16.48
CA GLY A 80 16.03 -0.84 15.22
C GLY A 80 17.02 0.06 14.48
N VAL A 81 16.68 1.34 14.28
CA VAL A 81 17.58 2.33 13.66
C VAL A 81 18.89 2.45 14.45
N LYS A 82 18.80 2.56 15.78
CA LYS A 82 20.00 2.59 16.63
C LYS A 82 20.87 1.35 16.43
N GLY A 83 20.29 0.16 16.37
CA GLY A 83 21.02 -1.07 16.14
C GLY A 83 21.74 -1.09 14.78
N LEU A 84 21.14 -0.56 13.73
CA LEU A 84 21.76 -0.42 12.41
C LEU A 84 22.91 0.60 12.43
N VAL A 85 22.72 1.74 13.09
CA VAL A 85 23.78 2.76 13.26
C VAL A 85 24.96 2.21 14.05
N ASP A 86 24.71 1.56 15.19
CA ASP A 86 25.74 0.96 16.03
C ASP A 86 26.49 -0.17 15.28
N GLY A 87 25.79 -0.87 14.37
CA GLY A 87 26.37 -1.90 13.49
C GLY A 87 27.11 -1.37 12.27
N GLY A 88 27.21 -0.05 12.10
CA GLY A 88 27.93 0.57 10.97
C GLY A 88 27.14 0.61 9.66
N CYS A 89 25.83 0.38 9.70
CA CYS A 89 24.92 0.42 8.54
C CYS A 89 23.79 1.46 8.75
N PRO A 90 24.12 2.76 8.90
CA PRO A 90 23.10 3.78 9.16
C PRO A 90 22.15 3.92 7.97
N PRO A 91 20.82 3.84 8.18
CA PRO A 91 19.86 4.00 7.11
C PRO A 91 19.70 5.47 6.72
N GLY A 92 19.56 5.74 5.41
CA GLY A 92 19.19 7.03 4.86
C GLY A 92 17.67 7.24 4.80
N PHE A 93 16.89 6.17 4.88
CA PHE A 93 15.44 6.23 5.05
C PHE A 93 14.91 5.07 5.88
N VAL A 94 13.74 5.30 6.50
CA VAL A 94 12.98 4.30 7.24
C VAL A 94 11.59 4.19 6.63
N LEU A 95 11.12 2.97 6.40
CA LEU A 95 9.76 2.69 5.98
C LEU A 95 9.02 1.99 7.12
N ILE A 96 8.03 2.67 7.70
CA ILE A 96 7.11 2.12 8.69
C ILE A 96 6.05 1.35 7.91
N ASP A 97 6.11 0.03 7.99
CA ASP A 97 5.20 -0.86 7.25
C ASP A 97 3.83 -0.98 7.94
N ASP A 98 2.96 -1.90 7.48
CA ASP A 98 1.62 -2.11 8.03
C ASP A 98 1.64 -2.24 9.57
N GLY A 99 0.65 -1.66 10.22
CA GLY A 99 0.48 -1.69 11.67
C GLY A 99 0.52 -0.31 12.36
N TRP A 100 0.61 0.79 11.61
CA TRP A 100 0.55 2.16 12.17
C TRP A 100 -0.83 2.81 12.05
N GLN A 101 -1.68 2.38 11.09
CA GLN A 101 -2.97 2.99 10.77
C GLN A 101 -4.06 2.67 11.79
N CYS A 102 -5.03 3.59 11.92
CA CYS A 102 -6.25 3.40 12.69
C CYS A 102 -7.22 2.51 11.91
N ILE A 103 -7.36 1.28 12.36
CA ILE A 103 -8.18 0.25 11.69
C ILE A 103 -9.09 -0.46 12.68
N SER A 104 -10.16 -1.08 12.18
CA SER A 104 -11.00 -2.00 12.97
C SER A 104 -11.59 -3.10 12.12
N HIS A 105 -11.96 -4.20 12.79
CA HIS A 105 -12.74 -5.28 12.19
C HIS A 105 -14.24 -4.95 12.22
N ASP A 106 -15.00 -5.38 11.19
CA ASP A 106 -16.45 -5.11 11.12
C ASP A 106 -17.23 -5.73 12.28
N ALA A 107 -16.76 -6.86 12.83
CA ALA A 107 -17.38 -7.50 13.99
C ALA A 107 -17.18 -6.72 15.31
N GLU A 108 -16.16 -5.88 15.40
CA GLU A 108 -15.81 -5.10 16.58
C GLU A 108 -15.48 -3.66 16.21
N PRO A 109 -16.44 -2.89 15.65
CA PRO A 109 -16.19 -1.58 15.08
C PRO A 109 -15.68 -0.54 16.08
N GLU A 110 -16.00 -0.71 17.36
CA GLU A 110 -15.59 0.20 18.44
C GLU A 110 -14.16 -0.06 18.95
N LYS A 111 -13.58 -1.19 18.57
CA LYS A 111 -12.19 -1.51 18.94
C LYS A 111 -11.22 -1.06 17.86
N GLU A 112 -10.47 -0.04 18.17
CA GLU A 112 -9.30 0.32 17.40
C GLU A 112 -8.19 -0.71 17.62
N GLY A 113 -7.65 -1.21 16.51
CA GLY A 113 -6.45 -2.03 16.51
C GLY A 113 -6.54 -3.26 17.41
N MET A 114 -6.98 -4.37 16.88
CA MET A 114 -6.80 -5.65 17.56
C MET A 114 -5.30 -5.89 17.78
N ASN A 115 -4.94 -6.58 18.88
CA ASN A 115 -3.63 -7.18 19.05
C ASN A 115 -3.50 -8.32 18.01
N GLN A 116 -3.31 -7.96 16.77
CA GLN A 116 -3.25 -8.88 15.64
C GLN A 116 -1.90 -9.57 15.66
N THR A 117 -1.86 -10.68 16.34
CA THR A 117 -0.65 -11.51 16.46
C THR A 117 -0.64 -12.66 15.45
N VAL A 118 -1.76 -12.93 14.82
CA VAL A 118 -1.91 -14.01 13.84
C VAL A 118 -1.93 -13.42 12.42
N ALA A 119 -1.09 -13.97 11.55
CA ALA A 119 -1.04 -13.56 10.15
C ALA A 119 -2.42 -13.75 9.47
N GLY A 120 -2.87 -12.71 8.77
CA GLY A 120 -4.16 -12.69 8.06
C GLY A 120 -5.33 -12.08 8.84
N GLU A 121 -5.23 -11.89 10.14
CA GLU A 121 -6.30 -11.25 10.93
C GLU A 121 -6.56 -9.79 10.54
N GLN A 122 -5.55 -9.11 10.00
CA GLN A 122 -5.69 -7.74 9.51
C GLN A 122 -6.44 -7.63 8.17
N MET A 123 -6.48 -8.68 7.38
CA MET A 123 -7.00 -8.64 6.01
C MET A 123 -8.49 -8.25 5.93
N PRO A 124 -9.38 -8.65 6.85
CA PRO A 124 -10.76 -8.17 6.87
C PRO A 124 -10.93 -6.78 7.51
N CYS A 125 -9.88 -6.21 8.10
CA CYS A 125 -9.97 -4.91 8.75
C CYS A 125 -10.07 -3.75 7.73
N ARG A 126 -10.73 -2.67 8.14
CA ARG A 126 -10.95 -1.46 7.35
C ARG A 126 -10.32 -0.24 8.01
N LEU A 127 -9.90 0.71 7.17
CA LEU A 127 -9.43 2.01 7.62
C LEU A 127 -10.57 2.79 8.28
N MET A 128 -10.36 3.30 9.50
CA MET A 128 -11.35 4.02 10.28
C MET A 128 -11.15 5.52 10.31
N SER A 129 -9.93 5.98 10.16
CA SER A 129 -9.56 7.39 10.04
C SER A 129 -8.26 7.50 9.25
N TYR A 130 -7.93 8.71 8.81
CA TYR A 130 -6.64 8.98 8.14
C TYR A 130 -5.48 9.08 9.12
N GLU A 131 -5.77 9.03 10.43
CA GLU A 131 -4.79 9.17 11.49
C GLU A 131 -4.10 7.84 11.82
N GLU A 132 -3.04 7.95 12.59
CA GLU A 132 -2.34 6.82 13.19
C GLU A 132 -3.17 6.12 14.27
N ASN A 133 -2.82 4.88 14.57
CA ASN A 133 -3.41 4.14 15.68
C ASN A 133 -2.84 4.57 17.05
N TYR A 134 -3.44 4.05 18.13
CA TYR A 134 -3.09 4.39 19.49
C TYR A 134 -1.59 4.26 19.82
N LYS A 135 -0.86 3.32 19.20
CA LYS A 135 0.58 3.09 19.45
C LYS A 135 1.43 4.30 19.06
N PHE A 136 1.04 4.97 17.98
CA PHE A 136 1.70 6.18 17.49
C PHE A 136 1.04 7.44 18.03
N ARG A 137 -0.32 7.48 18.11
CA ARG A 137 -1.08 8.64 18.62
C ARG A 137 -0.70 9.00 20.05
N ASP A 138 -0.52 8.00 20.94
CA ASP A 138 -0.20 8.21 22.33
C ASP A 138 1.30 8.49 22.58
N TYR A 139 2.09 8.55 21.50
CA TYR A 139 3.52 8.84 21.60
C TYR A 139 3.75 10.17 22.31
N LYS A 140 4.64 10.15 23.35
CA LYS A 140 4.98 11.33 24.17
C LYS A 140 3.77 12.18 24.58
N LYS A 141 2.73 11.56 25.12
CA LYS A 141 1.53 12.23 25.60
C LYS A 141 0.72 12.95 24.50
N GLY A 142 0.69 12.39 23.32
CA GLY A 142 -0.14 12.86 22.21
C GLY A 142 0.59 13.74 21.19
N GLU A 143 1.94 13.73 21.17
CA GLU A 143 2.68 14.33 20.05
C GLU A 143 2.49 13.56 18.72
N GLY A 144 1.97 12.33 18.80
CA GLY A 144 1.54 11.54 17.64
C GLY A 144 2.67 11.11 16.71
N LEU A 145 2.27 10.70 15.52
CA LEU A 145 3.19 10.29 14.45
C LEU A 145 4.17 11.42 14.10
N GLY A 146 3.71 12.67 14.06
CA GLY A 146 4.56 13.82 13.76
C GLY A 146 5.66 14.07 14.79
N GLY A 147 5.34 13.94 16.07
CA GLY A 147 6.34 14.01 17.15
C GLY A 147 7.37 12.90 17.05
N PHE A 148 6.93 11.69 16.72
CA PHE A 148 7.81 10.55 16.52
C PHE A 148 8.77 10.75 15.33
N VAL A 149 8.25 11.18 14.17
CA VAL A 149 9.05 11.40 12.95
C VAL A 149 10.11 12.49 13.20
N ARG A 150 9.73 13.59 13.81
CA ARG A 150 10.66 14.67 14.18
C ARG A 150 11.79 14.15 15.07
N GLU A 151 11.46 13.46 16.16
CA GLU A 151 12.46 12.90 17.06
C GLU A 151 13.38 11.87 16.39
N LEU A 152 12.82 11.04 15.51
CA LEU A 152 13.60 10.05 14.79
C LEU A 152 14.67 10.70 13.92
N LYS A 153 14.30 11.73 13.14
CA LYS A 153 15.22 12.49 12.29
C LYS A 153 16.24 13.31 13.10
N GLU A 154 15.83 13.87 14.24
CA GLU A 154 16.74 14.59 15.16
C GLU A 154 17.76 13.66 15.83
N ALA A 155 17.33 12.45 16.21
CA ALA A 155 18.20 11.47 16.87
C ALA A 155 19.17 10.76 15.92
N PHE A 156 18.83 10.67 14.65
CA PHE A 156 19.59 9.96 13.63
C PHE A 156 19.70 10.80 12.35
N GLU A 157 20.70 11.66 12.29
CA GLU A 157 20.93 12.61 11.18
C GLU A 157 21.04 11.95 9.80
N THR A 158 21.35 10.66 9.73
CA THR A 158 21.38 9.89 8.48
C THR A 158 20.00 9.60 7.93
N VAL A 159 18.96 9.59 8.77
CA VAL A 159 17.57 9.34 8.35
C VAL A 159 16.99 10.62 7.74
N GLU A 160 17.14 10.74 6.44
CA GLU A 160 16.62 11.88 5.69
C GLU A 160 15.13 11.75 5.38
N TYR A 161 14.66 10.51 5.12
CA TYR A 161 13.27 10.24 4.73
C TYR A 161 12.61 9.21 5.64
N VAL A 162 11.33 9.45 5.93
CA VAL A 162 10.45 8.49 6.60
C VAL A 162 9.24 8.24 5.70
N TYR A 163 9.03 6.99 5.33
CA TYR A 163 7.90 6.53 4.54
C TYR A 163 6.95 5.72 5.39
N VAL A 164 5.69 5.67 5.00
CA VAL A 164 4.70 4.77 5.60
C VAL A 164 4.00 3.91 4.56
N TRP A 165 3.55 2.74 4.98
CA TRP A 165 2.75 1.84 4.18
C TRP A 165 1.27 2.24 4.21
N HIS A 166 0.57 2.07 3.09
CA HIS A 166 -0.88 1.94 3.05
C HIS A 166 -1.32 1.05 1.88
N ALA A 167 -2.51 0.44 1.99
CA ALA A 167 -3.10 -0.30 0.88
C ALA A 167 -3.68 0.64 -0.17
N LEU A 168 -3.76 0.18 -1.44
CA LEU A 168 -4.37 0.95 -2.54
C LEU A 168 -5.75 1.50 -2.19
N CYS A 169 -6.60 0.70 -1.54
CA CYS A 169 -7.94 1.11 -1.10
C CYS A 169 -7.97 1.65 0.34
N GLY A 170 -6.84 2.14 0.88
CA GLY A 170 -6.69 2.65 2.24
C GLY A 170 -6.18 1.60 3.23
N TYR A 171 -6.82 0.44 3.32
CA TYR A 171 -6.37 -0.73 4.07
C TYR A 171 -6.73 -2.03 3.36
N TRP A 172 -6.39 -3.20 3.90
CA TRP A 172 -6.67 -4.51 3.30
C TRP A 172 -8.16 -4.71 2.97
N GLY A 173 -9.06 -4.42 3.91
CA GLY A 173 -10.51 -4.43 3.71
C GLY A 173 -11.09 -3.12 3.18
N GLY A 174 -10.25 -2.18 2.72
CA GLY A 174 -10.67 -0.87 2.23
C GLY A 174 -11.00 0.14 3.34
N VAL A 175 -11.83 1.11 3.04
CA VAL A 175 -12.32 2.15 3.95
C VAL A 175 -13.61 1.69 4.61
N ARG A 176 -13.81 2.02 5.89
CA ARG A 176 -15.06 1.74 6.60
C ARG A 176 -16.19 2.65 6.10
N PRO A 177 -17.33 2.09 5.66
CA PRO A 177 -18.52 2.89 5.36
C PRO A 177 -18.99 3.71 6.56
N GLY A 178 -19.33 4.97 6.34
CA GLY A 178 -19.83 5.88 7.38
C GLY A 178 -18.77 6.32 8.42
N ALA A 179 -17.49 6.10 8.18
CA ALA A 179 -16.42 6.57 9.06
C ALA A 179 -16.36 8.11 9.04
N ALA A 180 -16.46 8.73 10.24
CA ALA A 180 -16.51 10.18 10.36
C ALA A 180 -15.25 10.86 9.82
N GLY A 181 -15.40 11.90 9.00
CA GLY A 181 -14.30 12.67 8.43
C GLY A 181 -13.57 11.97 7.28
N MET A 182 -14.10 10.86 6.79
CA MET A 182 -13.52 10.10 5.65
C MET A 182 -14.45 10.21 4.42
N ALA A 183 -13.86 9.97 3.25
CA ALA A 183 -14.65 9.78 2.04
C ALA A 183 -15.60 8.59 2.19
N GLU A 184 -16.83 8.73 1.70
CA GLU A 184 -17.84 7.67 1.80
C GLU A 184 -17.41 6.43 1.01
N ALA A 185 -17.58 5.26 1.60
CA ALA A 185 -17.20 3.99 1.00
C ALA A 185 -18.40 3.03 0.94
N VAL A 186 -18.37 2.14 -0.04
CA VAL A 186 -19.35 1.07 -0.20
C VAL A 186 -18.66 -0.27 -0.18
N VAL A 187 -19.17 -1.24 0.59
CA VAL A 187 -18.60 -2.59 0.61
C VAL A 187 -18.97 -3.33 -0.66
N GLU A 188 -17.96 -3.61 -1.47
CA GLU A 188 -18.08 -4.41 -2.69
C GLU A 188 -17.55 -5.82 -2.46
N ARG A 189 -18.31 -6.82 -2.92
CA ARG A 189 -17.87 -8.22 -2.94
C ARG A 189 -17.57 -8.62 -4.38
N PRO A 190 -16.32 -8.92 -4.71
CA PRO A 190 -15.96 -9.27 -6.07
C PRO A 190 -16.51 -10.65 -6.47
N GLU A 191 -16.85 -10.77 -7.74
CA GLU A 191 -17.20 -12.05 -8.39
C GLU A 191 -16.07 -12.43 -9.33
N LEU A 192 -15.15 -13.29 -8.88
CA LEU A 192 -14.00 -13.69 -9.68
C LEU A 192 -14.38 -14.61 -10.84
N SER A 193 -13.66 -14.48 -11.96
CA SER A 193 -13.68 -15.46 -13.04
C SER A 193 -13.16 -16.81 -12.56
N GLU A 194 -13.56 -17.90 -13.23
CA GLU A 194 -13.09 -19.25 -12.85
C GLU A 194 -11.58 -19.41 -13.03
N GLY A 195 -10.99 -18.78 -14.06
CA GLY A 195 -9.55 -18.82 -14.28
C GLY A 195 -8.79 -18.12 -13.16
N LEU A 196 -9.26 -16.96 -12.71
CA LEU A 196 -8.63 -16.24 -11.61
C LEU A 196 -8.73 -16.99 -10.29
N LYS A 197 -9.89 -17.61 -9.99
CA LYS A 197 -10.04 -18.48 -8.80
C LYS A 197 -9.07 -19.65 -8.80
N MET A 198 -8.77 -20.23 -9.96
CA MET A 198 -7.86 -21.37 -10.09
C MET A 198 -6.39 -20.98 -9.98
N THR A 199 -6.04 -19.72 -10.18
CA THR A 199 -4.64 -19.25 -10.25
C THR A 199 -4.21 -18.41 -9.05
N MET A 200 -5.16 -17.92 -8.25
CA MET A 200 -4.89 -17.09 -7.06
C MET A 200 -5.30 -17.83 -5.79
N GLU A 201 -4.46 -18.76 -5.36
CA GLU A 201 -4.56 -19.39 -4.05
C GLU A 201 -3.84 -18.50 -3.01
N ASP A 202 -4.46 -17.38 -2.64
CA ASP A 202 -3.92 -16.43 -1.66
C ASP A 202 -4.95 -16.19 -0.56
N LEU A 203 -4.52 -16.27 0.69
CA LEU A 203 -5.34 -15.99 1.87
C LEU A 203 -6.02 -14.61 1.79
N ALA A 204 -5.33 -13.62 1.23
CA ALA A 204 -5.88 -12.28 1.06
C ALA A 204 -7.09 -12.28 0.11
N VAL A 205 -7.04 -13.08 -0.95
CA VAL A 205 -8.16 -13.22 -1.91
C VAL A 205 -9.36 -13.84 -1.22
N ASP A 206 -9.18 -14.92 -0.45
CA ASP A 206 -10.28 -15.54 0.30
C ASP A 206 -10.94 -14.56 1.26
N LYS A 207 -10.16 -13.77 1.99
CA LYS A 207 -10.68 -12.76 2.92
C LYS A 207 -11.41 -11.62 2.20
N ILE A 208 -10.95 -11.21 1.04
CA ILE A 208 -11.63 -10.22 0.18
C ILE A 208 -12.97 -10.76 -0.31
N LEU A 209 -13.04 -12.03 -0.74
CA LEU A 209 -14.28 -12.66 -1.18
C LEU A 209 -15.31 -12.78 -0.06
N GLU A 210 -14.87 -13.18 1.14
CA GLU A 210 -15.73 -13.35 2.31
C GLU A 210 -16.29 -12.02 2.84
N ASN A 211 -15.40 -11.03 3.03
CA ASN A 211 -15.73 -9.80 3.75
C ASN A 211 -16.04 -8.61 2.81
N GLY A 212 -15.60 -8.69 1.56
CA GLY A 212 -15.64 -7.58 0.62
C GLY A 212 -14.64 -6.47 0.96
N VAL A 213 -14.55 -5.49 0.08
CA VAL A 213 -13.69 -4.31 0.22
C VAL A 213 -14.53 -3.06 0.31
N GLY A 214 -14.27 -2.19 1.27
CA GLY A 214 -14.86 -0.86 1.36
C GLY A 214 -14.21 0.06 0.33
N VAL A 215 -14.88 0.25 -0.78
CA VAL A 215 -14.37 1.00 -1.93
C VAL A 215 -14.92 2.41 -1.90
N VAL A 216 -14.04 3.39 -1.99
CA VAL A 216 -14.43 4.78 -2.23
C VAL A 216 -14.73 4.94 -3.74
N PRO A 217 -15.88 5.50 -4.12
CA PRO A 217 -16.23 5.71 -5.51
C PRO A 217 -15.19 6.54 -6.28
N PRO A 218 -15.00 6.29 -7.60
CA PRO A 218 -14.03 7.03 -8.40
C PRO A 218 -14.19 8.56 -8.34
N GLU A 219 -15.44 9.03 -8.19
CA GLU A 219 -15.77 10.45 -8.14
C GLU A 219 -15.22 11.16 -6.88
N THR A 220 -15.04 10.41 -5.79
CA THR A 220 -14.59 10.93 -4.49
C THR A 220 -13.27 10.31 -4.01
N VAL A 221 -12.63 9.43 -4.81
CA VAL A 221 -11.36 8.79 -4.42
C VAL A 221 -10.23 9.80 -4.20
N ALA A 222 -10.26 10.94 -4.91
CA ALA A 222 -9.32 12.02 -4.69
C ALA A 222 -9.40 12.55 -3.25
N GLU A 223 -10.61 12.70 -2.69
CA GLU A 223 -10.83 13.14 -1.31
C GLU A 223 -10.19 12.19 -0.28
N MET A 224 -10.24 10.87 -0.54
CA MET A 224 -9.58 9.87 0.30
C MET A 224 -8.07 10.07 0.31
N TYR A 225 -7.46 10.18 -0.87
CA TYR A 225 -6.01 10.35 -0.97
C TYR A 225 -5.54 11.71 -0.44
N GLU A 226 -6.27 12.78 -0.74
CA GLU A 226 -5.98 14.11 -0.19
C GLU A 226 -6.07 14.11 1.35
N GLY A 227 -7.09 13.50 1.92
CA GLY A 227 -7.25 13.40 3.38
C GLY A 227 -6.10 12.64 4.03
N LEU A 228 -5.77 11.44 3.51
CA LEU A 228 -4.70 10.61 4.03
C LEU A 228 -3.33 11.28 3.84
N HIS A 229 -3.02 11.73 2.63
CA HIS A 229 -1.70 12.29 2.33
C HIS A 229 -1.47 13.66 2.99
N ALA A 230 -2.51 14.48 3.14
CA ALA A 230 -2.41 15.73 3.90
C ALA A 230 -2.13 15.49 5.40
N HIS A 231 -2.69 14.41 5.98
CA HIS A 231 -2.33 14.01 7.35
C HIS A 231 -0.86 13.62 7.43
N LEU A 232 -0.39 12.77 6.50
CA LEU A 232 1.00 12.31 6.45
C LEU A 232 2.00 13.46 6.24
N GLU A 233 1.69 14.41 5.35
CA GLU A 233 2.50 15.61 5.13
C GLU A 233 2.65 16.43 6.41
N ARG A 234 1.54 16.69 7.11
CA ARG A 234 1.57 17.39 8.42
C ARG A 234 2.39 16.65 9.47
N ALA A 235 2.40 15.31 9.42
CA ALA A 235 3.22 14.48 10.30
C ALA A 235 4.71 14.42 9.88
N GLY A 236 5.10 15.08 8.78
CA GLY A 236 6.49 15.08 8.29
C GLY A 236 6.91 13.80 7.59
N ILE A 237 5.95 13.01 7.11
CA ILE A 237 6.19 11.83 6.27
C ILE A 237 6.56 12.29 4.86
N ASP A 238 7.59 11.69 4.28
CA ASP A 238 8.18 12.09 3.01
C ASP A 238 7.60 11.31 1.81
N GLY A 239 6.90 10.22 2.06
CA GLY A 239 6.28 9.44 1.00
C GLY A 239 5.61 8.16 1.50
N VAL A 240 5.10 7.37 0.55
CA VAL A 240 4.29 6.18 0.84
C VAL A 240 4.76 4.96 0.06
N LYS A 241 4.63 3.78 0.68
CA LYS A 241 4.63 2.48 0.03
C LYS A 241 3.18 2.08 -0.17
N VAL A 242 2.73 2.03 -1.43
CA VAL A 242 1.39 1.56 -1.76
C VAL A 242 1.42 0.06 -2.04
N ASP A 243 0.59 -0.70 -1.35
CA ASP A 243 0.50 -2.15 -1.41
C ASP A 243 -0.95 -2.60 -1.63
N VAL A 244 -1.19 -3.92 -1.62
CA VAL A 244 -2.52 -4.52 -1.85
C VAL A 244 -3.12 -4.09 -3.20
N ILE A 245 -2.28 -3.90 -4.21
CA ILE A 245 -2.66 -3.44 -5.56
C ILE A 245 -3.45 -4.50 -6.33
N HIS A 246 -3.35 -5.77 -5.91
CA HIS A 246 -4.05 -6.91 -6.52
C HIS A 246 -5.58 -6.85 -6.33
N VAL A 247 -6.10 -5.98 -5.47
CA VAL A 247 -7.56 -5.79 -5.32
C VAL A 247 -8.17 -5.00 -6.49
N SER A 248 -7.39 -4.22 -7.23
CA SER A 248 -7.90 -3.35 -8.29
C SER A 248 -8.64 -4.11 -9.41
N PRO A 249 -8.23 -5.32 -9.84
CA PRO A 249 -8.98 -6.11 -10.81
C PRO A 249 -10.35 -6.56 -10.31
N PHE A 250 -10.58 -6.57 -9.00
CA PHE A 250 -11.83 -7.05 -8.38
C PHE A 250 -12.91 -5.98 -8.28
N LEU A 251 -12.56 -4.70 -8.47
CA LEU A 251 -13.40 -3.54 -8.17
C LEU A 251 -14.10 -2.96 -9.43
N HIS A 252 -14.59 -3.82 -10.33
CA HIS A 252 -15.05 -3.43 -11.67
C HIS A 252 -16.51 -2.95 -11.78
N LYS A 253 -17.14 -2.48 -10.70
CA LYS A 253 -18.54 -2.03 -10.77
C LYS A 253 -18.76 -0.69 -11.48
N HIS A 254 -17.72 0.09 -11.75
CA HIS A 254 -17.79 1.48 -12.22
C HIS A 254 -17.11 1.72 -13.59
N ARG A 255 -17.07 0.71 -14.46
CA ARG A 255 -16.68 0.89 -15.87
C ARG A 255 -17.89 0.61 -16.76
N ASP A 256 -18.83 1.51 -16.74
CA ASP A 256 -19.80 1.72 -17.84
C ASP A 256 -19.34 2.91 -18.69
#